data_2490f6e50230d248f698f99d137d9f45
#
_entry.id   2490f6e50230d248f698f99d137d9f45
#
_cell.length_a   1.000
_cell.length_b   1.000
_cell.length_c   1.000
_cell.angle_alpha   90.00
_cell.angle_beta   90.00
_cell.angle_gamma   90.00
#
_symmetry.space_group_name_H-M   'P 1'
#
loop_
_entity.id
_entity.type
_entity.pdbx_description
1 polymer ?
#
loop_
_entity_poly.entity_id
_entity_poly.type
_entity_poly.pdbx_seq_one_letter_code
_entity_poly.pdbx_strand_id
1 'polypeptide(L)'
;MNGLIEQTRQKQARATSIFTDMYLKLEIRYLPLLLIDVDIFKSVNDTYGHAAGDATLKKAAGCLKRAFRSIDYVCRIGGDEFSVIIVDVTSCLKYTIEGKIKYVSEELAKVESEVPAVTLSIGVAFSDQENPGESIFKDADKALYHVKENGRNGCAFYNGASSMGSIEGIEKDLKEKDTEK
;
A
#
# COMPACT_ATOMS: atom_id res chain seq x y z
N MET A 1 -25.34 -9.33 -0.42
CA MET A 1 -24.57 -8.91 0.75
C MET A 1 -23.62 -10.00 1.27
N ASN A 2 -24.06 -11.25 1.38
CA ASN A 2 -23.20 -12.37 1.88
C ASN A 2 -21.97 -12.68 1.02
N GLY A 3 -22.04 -12.58 -0.32
CA GLY A 3 -20.91 -12.88 -1.20
C GLY A 3 -19.73 -11.91 -1.08
N LEU A 4 -20.01 -10.63 -0.81
CA LEU A 4 -18.97 -9.61 -0.65
C LEU A 4 -18.19 -9.80 0.67
N ILE A 5 -18.92 -10.16 1.74
CA ILE A 5 -18.33 -10.44 3.06
C ILE A 5 -17.45 -11.70 2.97
N GLU A 6 -17.89 -12.74 2.26
CA GLU A 6 -17.13 -13.97 2.09
C GLU A 6 -15.87 -13.78 1.24
N GLN A 7 -15.95 -13.00 0.15
CA GLN A 7 -14.77 -12.63 -0.65
C GLN A 7 -13.76 -11.83 0.16
N THR A 8 -14.21 -10.89 0.99
CA THR A 8 -13.33 -10.10 1.86
C THR A 8 -12.66 -10.99 2.90
N ARG A 9 -13.38 -11.94 3.51
CA ARG A 9 -12.81 -12.92 4.44
C ARG A 9 -11.78 -13.83 3.79
N GLN A 10 -12.03 -14.32 2.57
CA GLN A 10 -11.07 -15.16 1.83
C GLN A 10 -9.82 -14.40 1.43
N LYS A 11 -9.93 -13.12 1.03
CA LYS A 11 -8.80 -12.24 0.74
C LYS A 11 -7.95 -12.00 2.00
N GLN A 12 -8.61 -11.67 3.12
CA GLN A 12 -7.94 -11.52 4.42
C GLN A 12 -7.23 -12.81 4.83
N ALA A 13 -7.88 -13.96 4.71
CA ALA A 13 -7.30 -15.25 5.08
C ALA A 13 -6.04 -15.56 4.24
N ARG A 14 -6.06 -15.28 2.93
CA ARG A 14 -4.88 -15.46 2.07
C ARG A 14 -3.72 -14.56 2.45
N ALA A 15 -3.97 -13.27 2.61
CA ALA A 15 -2.93 -12.32 2.99
C ALA A 15 -2.38 -12.62 4.39
N THR A 16 -3.25 -12.96 5.35
CA THR A 16 -2.86 -13.35 6.70
C THR A 16 -2.06 -14.65 6.69
N SER A 17 -2.42 -15.65 5.89
CA SER A 17 -1.67 -16.90 5.78
C SER A 17 -0.25 -16.66 5.25
N ILE A 18 -0.11 -15.91 4.18
CA ILE A 18 1.21 -15.56 3.62
C ILE A 18 2.04 -14.80 4.67
N PHE A 19 1.44 -13.84 5.35
CA PHE A 19 2.10 -13.06 6.40
C PHE A 19 2.51 -13.93 7.59
N THR A 20 1.61 -14.79 8.08
CA THR A 20 1.87 -15.68 9.23
C THR A 20 2.97 -16.69 8.92
N ASP A 21 2.93 -17.31 7.74
CA ASP A 21 3.98 -18.25 7.31
C ASP A 21 5.35 -17.58 7.21
N MET A 22 5.39 -16.34 6.78
CA MET A 22 6.64 -15.57 6.69
C MET A 22 7.13 -15.12 8.06
N TYR A 23 6.24 -14.59 8.90
CA TYR A 23 6.56 -14.15 10.26
C TYR A 23 7.12 -15.27 11.12
N LEU A 24 6.53 -16.47 11.05
CA LEU A 24 6.98 -17.65 11.79
C LEU A 24 8.30 -18.24 11.24
N LYS A 25 8.56 -18.13 9.92
CA LYS A 25 9.76 -18.69 9.31
C LYS A 25 11.00 -17.81 9.45
N LEU A 26 10.83 -16.49 9.58
CA LEU A 26 11.94 -15.54 9.46
C LEU A 26 12.39 -14.94 10.79
N GLU A 27 11.72 -15.24 11.92
CA GLU A 27 12.00 -14.63 13.25
C GLU A 27 12.12 -13.07 13.19
N ILE A 28 11.47 -12.44 12.21
CA ILE A 28 11.63 -11.02 11.94
C ILE A 28 10.78 -10.22 12.94
N ARG A 29 11.45 -9.42 13.75
CA ARG A 29 10.80 -8.58 14.77
C ARG A 29 10.15 -7.32 14.21
N TYR A 30 10.52 -6.91 13.00
CA TYR A 30 10.08 -5.65 12.38
C TYR A 30 9.72 -5.86 10.92
N LEU A 31 8.42 -5.81 10.60
CA LEU A 31 7.91 -5.96 9.24
C LEU A 31 6.96 -4.82 8.91
N PRO A 32 7.24 -4.04 7.87
CA PRO A 32 6.24 -3.19 7.24
C PRO A 32 5.35 -3.99 6.29
N LEU A 33 4.06 -3.80 6.43
CA LEU A 33 3.03 -4.27 5.51
C LEU A 33 2.39 -3.06 4.83
N LEU A 34 2.40 -3.08 3.50
CA LEU A 34 1.66 -2.14 2.68
C LEU A 34 0.46 -2.86 2.07
N LEU A 35 -0.72 -2.29 2.22
CA LEU A 35 -1.91 -2.63 1.45
C LEU A 35 -2.15 -1.54 0.42
N ILE A 36 -2.36 -1.94 -0.82
CA ILE A 36 -2.38 -1.07 -1.99
C ILE A 36 -3.62 -1.38 -2.81
N ASP A 37 -4.33 -0.35 -3.23
CA ASP A 37 -5.52 -0.45 -4.07
C ASP A 37 -5.35 0.47 -5.28
N VAL A 38 -5.67 -0.02 -6.47
CA VAL A 38 -5.66 0.79 -7.69
C VAL A 38 -6.94 1.59 -7.76
N ASP A 39 -6.83 2.90 -7.60
CA ASP A 39 -7.97 3.79 -7.52
C ASP A 39 -8.85 3.73 -8.78
N ILE A 40 -10.16 3.75 -8.57
CA ILE A 40 -11.18 3.77 -9.63
C ILE A 40 -11.02 2.70 -10.72
N PHE A 41 -10.37 1.57 -10.41
CA PHE A 41 -10.08 0.49 -11.37
C PHE A 41 -11.33 -0.03 -12.10
N LYS A 42 -12.48 -0.08 -11.41
CA LYS A 42 -13.76 -0.42 -12.06
C LYS A 42 -14.07 0.52 -13.21
N SER A 43 -13.85 1.83 -13.04
CA SER A 43 -14.07 2.83 -14.09
C SER A 43 -13.14 2.63 -15.28
N VAL A 44 -11.92 2.17 -15.06
CA VAL A 44 -10.99 1.79 -16.15
C VAL A 44 -11.59 0.66 -16.98
N ASN A 45 -12.09 -0.41 -16.34
CA ASN A 45 -12.74 -1.52 -17.03
C ASN A 45 -13.99 -1.07 -17.78
N ASP A 46 -14.84 -0.27 -17.12
CA ASP A 46 -16.12 0.18 -17.70
C ASP A 46 -15.91 1.13 -18.89
N THR A 47 -14.84 1.93 -18.90
CA THR A 47 -14.56 2.93 -19.93
C THR A 47 -13.71 2.39 -21.07
N TYR A 48 -12.66 1.62 -20.77
CA TYR A 48 -11.62 1.18 -21.72
C TYR A 48 -11.64 -0.33 -21.96
N GLY A 49 -12.52 -1.07 -21.28
CA GLY A 49 -12.66 -2.52 -21.38
C GLY A 49 -11.64 -3.30 -20.52
N HIS A 50 -11.91 -4.59 -20.35
CA HIS A 50 -11.12 -5.47 -19.49
C HIS A 50 -9.66 -5.62 -19.93
N ALA A 51 -9.38 -5.54 -21.25
CA ALA A 51 -8.01 -5.60 -21.76
C ALA A 51 -7.15 -4.43 -21.23
N ALA A 52 -7.71 -3.21 -21.18
CA ALA A 52 -7.05 -2.04 -20.61
C ALA A 52 -6.88 -2.17 -19.09
N GLY A 53 -7.89 -2.73 -18.39
CA GLY A 53 -7.78 -3.05 -16.98
C GLY A 53 -6.65 -4.05 -16.69
N ASP A 54 -6.55 -5.11 -17.46
CA ASP A 54 -5.46 -6.10 -17.34
C ASP A 54 -4.09 -5.46 -17.61
N ALA A 55 -3.98 -4.59 -18.60
CA ALA A 55 -2.75 -3.83 -18.89
C ALA A 55 -2.40 -2.89 -17.75
N THR A 56 -3.39 -2.20 -17.16
CA THR A 56 -3.22 -1.35 -15.97
C THR A 56 -2.67 -2.13 -14.78
N LEU A 57 -3.24 -3.31 -14.49
CA LEU A 57 -2.75 -4.15 -13.39
C LEU A 57 -1.35 -4.71 -13.64
N LYS A 58 -1.03 -5.06 -14.89
CA LYS A 58 0.34 -5.48 -15.25
C LYS A 58 1.33 -4.34 -15.09
N LYS A 59 0.97 -3.12 -15.49
CA LYS A 59 1.78 -1.91 -15.27
C LYS A 59 2.00 -1.66 -13.78
N ALA A 60 0.95 -1.68 -12.96
CA ALA A 60 1.04 -1.52 -11.52
C ALA A 60 1.96 -2.57 -10.88
N ALA A 61 1.77 -3.84 -11.19
CA ALA A 61 2.63 -4.93 -10.71
C ALA A 61 4.10 -4.74 -11.13
N GLY A 62 4.34 -4.29 -12.36
CA GLY A 62 5.68 -4.00 -12.88
C GLY A 62 6.35 -2.83 -12.15
N CYS A 63 5.61 -1.74 -11.88
CA CYS A 63 6.11 -0.59 -11.13
C CYS A 63 6.45 -0.97 -9.68
N LEU A 64 5.56 -1.72 -9.02
CA LEU A 64 5.81 -2.23 -7.68
C LEU A 64 7.06 -3.12 -7.64
N LYS A 65 7.19 -4.08 -8.55
CA LYS A 65 8.38 -4.96 -8.61
C LYS A 65 9.69 -4.20 -8.87
N ARG A 66 9.66 -3.09 -9.59
CA ARG A 66 10.85 -2.25 -9.80
C ARG A 66 11.18 -1.37 -8.59
N ALA A 67 10.16 -0.90 -7.86
CA ALA A 67 10.34 -0.05 -6.69
C ALA A 67 10.88 -0.82 -5.48
N PHE A 68 10.47 -2.08 -5.31
CA PHE A 68 10.84 -2.91 -4.18
C PHE A 68 11.95 -3.90 -4.54
N ARG A 69 12.73 -4.35 -3.53
CA ARG A 69 13.86 -5.25 -3.73
C ARG A 69 13.38 -6.66 -4.09
N SER A 70 14.24 -7.47 -4.72
CA SER A 70 13.92 -8.86 -5.04
C SER A 70 13.63 -9.75 -3.82
N ILE A 71 14.09 -9.34 -2.63
CA ILE A 71 13.81 -10.02 -1.36
C ILE A 71 12.49 -9.56 -0.73
N ASP A 72 11.94 -8.41 -1.14
CA ASP A 72 10.64 -7.92 -0.68
C ASP A 72 9.52 -8.69 -1.40
N TYR A 73 8.43 -8.94 -0.71
CA TYR A 73 7.32 -9.70 -1.29
C TYR A 73 6.27 -8.75 -1.86
N VAL A 74 6.13 -8.77 -3.18
CA VAL A 74 5.08 -8.04 -3.89
C VAL A 74 4.04 -9.03 -4.37
N CYS A 75 2.85 -8.97 -3.81
CA CYS A 75 1.75 -9.91 -4.06
C CYS A 75 0.51 -9.18 -4.57
N ARG A 76 -0.22 -9.77 -5.52
CA ARG A 76 -1.59 -9.38 -5.84
C ARG A 76 -2.53 -10.24 -5.01
N ILE A 77 -3.30 -9.62 -4.10
CA ILE A 77 -4.16 -10.32 -3.14
C ILE A 77 -5.60 -10.49 -3.65
N GLY A 78 -5.99 -9.71 -4.66
CA GLY A 78 -7.28 -9.89 -5.34
C GLY A 78 -7.63 -8.69 -6.22
N GLY A 79 -8.45 -8.87 -7.24
CA GLY A 79 -8.98 -7.78 -8.05
C GLY A 79 -7.93 -6.72 -8.43
N ASP A 80 -8.08 -5.54 -7.86
CA ASP A 80 -7.24 -4.36 -7.98
C ASP A 80 -6.31 -4.15 -6.76
N GLU A 81 -6.25 -5.12 -5.86
CA GLU A 81 -5.53 -5.01 -4.59
C GLU A 81 -4.18 -5.74 -4.64
N PHE A 82 -3.15 -5.05 -4.14
CA PHE A 82 -1.80 -5.58 -3.95
C PHE A 82 -1.39 -5.47 -2.48
N SER A 83 -0.42 -6.28 -2.10
CA SER A 83 0.29 -6.13 -0.83
C SER A 83 1.80 -6.17 -1.06
N VAL A 84 2.52 -5.43 -0.23
CA VAL A 84 3.98 -5.49 -0.17
C VAL A 84 4.41 -5.73 1.27
N ILE A 85 5.29 -6.71 1.45
CA ILE A 85 5.95 -6.97 2.73
C ILE A 85 7.42 -6.70 2.52
N ILE A 86 7.96 -5.77 3.30
CA ILE A 86 9.38 -5.42 3.24
C ILE A 86 10.11 -6.20 4.30
N VAL A 87 11.16 -6.92 3.92
CA VAL A 87 11.97 -7.75 4.82
C VAL A 87 13.34 -7.14 5.04
N ASP A 88 14.02 -7.58 6.11
CA ASP A 88 15.38 -7.16 6.44
C ASP A 88 15.53 -5.63 6.49
N VAL A 89 14.84 -5.04 7.45
CA VAL A 89 14.69 -3.59 7.57
C VAL A 89 15.61 -3.05 8.65
N THR A 90 16.42 -2.08 8.27
CA THR A 90 17.19 -1.21 9.18
C THR A 90 16.51 0.15 9.34
N SER A 91 16.92 0.95 10.30
CA SER A 91 16.37 2.27 10.65
C SER A 91 16.20 3.23 9.43
N CYS A 92 15.25 4.16 9.49
CA CYS A 92 14.87 5.13 8.44
C CYS A 92 13.90 4.62 7.36
N LEU A 93 13.03 3.70 7.72
CA LEU A 93 12.17 3.02 6.76
C LEU A 93 11.08 3.88 6.17
N LYS A 94 10.50 4.79 6.95
CA LYS A 94 9.37 5.62 6.50
C LYS A 94 9.72 6.41 5.24
N TYR A 95 10.82 7.14 5.24
CA TYR A 95 11.30 7.90 4.07
C TYR A 95 11.58 7.01 2.86
N THR A 96 12.14 5.81 3.11
CA THR A 96 12.42 4.85 2.03
C THR A 96 11.12 4.35 1.40
N ILE A 97 10.09 4.06 2.21
CA ILE A 97 8.77 3.65 1.73
C ILE A 97 8.13 4.79 0.95
N GLU A 98 8.13 6.00 1.48
CA GLU A 98 7.58 7.20 0.81
C GLU A 98 8.23 7.45 -0.55
N GLY A 99 9.55 7.37 -0.63
CA GLY A 99 10.29 7.50 -1.88
C GLY A 99 9.91 6.43 -2.92
N LYS A 100 9.72 5.18 -2.48
CA LYS A 100 9.26 4.08 -3.34
C LYS A 100 7.83 4.30 -3.83
N ILE A 101 6.92 4.71 -2.95
CA ILE A 101 5.54 5.02 -3.27
C ILE A 101 5.47 6.16 -4.27
N LYS A 102 6.22 7.25 -4.03
CA LYS A 102 6.30 8.38 -4.95
C LYS A 102 6.73 7.94 -6.35
N TYR A 103 7.80 7.14 -6.45
CA TYR A 103 8.25 6.58 -7.73
C TYR A 103 7.12 5.79 -8.44
N VAL A 104 6.44 4.90 -7.72
CA VAL A 104 5.35 4.10 -8.31
C VAL A 104 4.20 4.99 -8.77
N SER A 105 3.81 6.00 -7.99
CA SER A 105 2.75 6.95 -8.34
C SER A 105 3.11 7.77 -9.58
N GLU A 106 4.35 8.26 -9.69
CA GLU A 106 4.84 8.99 -10.86
C GLU A 106 4.84 8.12 -12.13
N GLU A 107 5.22 6.84 -12.02
CA GLU A 107 5.20 5.92 -13.16
C GLU A 107 3.76 5.58 -13.60
N LEU A 108 2.84 5.42 -12.67
CA LEU A 108 1.44 5.12 -12.98
C LEU A 108 0.67 6.34 -13.53
N ALA A 109 1.10 7.54 -13.19
CA ALA A 109 0.55 8.78 -13.73
C ALA A 109 0.90 9.00 -15.22
N LYS A 110 1.91 8.30 -15.74
CA LYS A 110 2.30 8.38 -17.17
C LYS A 110 1.26 7.65 -18.03
N VAL A 111 0.66 8.39 -18.95
CA VAL A 111 -0.25 7.83 -19.97
C VAL A 111 0.57 7.06 -20.99
N GLU A 112 0.20 5.85 -21.26
CA GLU A 112 0.70 5.02 -22.37
C GLU A 112 -0.45 4.73 -23.33
N SER A 113 -0.14 4.39 -24.61
CA SER A 113 -1.14 4.31 -25.68
C SER A 113 -2.37 3.44 -25.37
N GLU A 114 -2.24 2.43 -24.52
CA GLU A 114 -3.32 1.47 -24.20
C GLU A 114 -3.61 1.39 -22.69
N VAL A 115 -2.91 2.19 -21.88
CA VAL A 115 -3.03 2.14 -20.41
C VAL A 115 -3.32 3.53 -19.88
N PRO A 116 -4.52 3.78 -19.35
CA PRO A 116 -4.85 5.06 -18.76
C PRO A 116 -3.98 5.33 -17.51
N ALA A 117 -3.79 6.60 -17.20
CA ALA A 117 -3.20 7.00 -15.93
C ALA A 117 -4.12 6.57 -14.78
N VAL A 118 -3.55 6.00 -13.74
CA VAL A 118 -4.25 5.62 -12.51
C VAL A 118 -3.44 6.06 -11.30
N THR A 119 -4.12 6.19 -10.18
CA THR A 119 -3.50 6.46 -8.88
C THR A 119 -3.62 5.26 -7.95
N LEU A 120 -2.93 5.32 -6.83
CA LEU A 120 -2.97 4.29 -5.80
C LEU A 120 -3.39 4.90 -4.46
N SER A 121 -4.20 4.16 -3.73
CA SER A 121 -4.41 4.37 -2.30
C SER A 121 -3.61 3.33 -1.53
N ILE A 122 -2.84 3.76 -0.53
CA ILE A 122 -1.88 2.90 0.17
C ILE A 122 -2.02 3.09 1.67
N GLY A 123 -2.18 1.97 2.39
CA GLY A 123 -2.12 1.92 3.85
C GLY A 123 -0.89 1.15 4.31
N VAL A 124 -0.15 1.70 5.27
CA VAL A 124 1.08 1.11 5.81
C VAL A 124 0.94 0.87 7.30
N ALA A 125 1.32 -0.30 7.77
CA ALA A 125 1.47 -0.62 9.17
C ALA A 125 2.79 -1.33 9.44
N PHE A 126 3.26 -1.22 10.69
CA PHE A 126 4.50 -1.85 11.16
C PHE A 126 4.18 -2.87 12.25
N SER A 127 4.89 -3.99 12.30
CA SER A 127 4.61 -5.06 13.25
C SER A 127 5.01 -4.74 14.70
N ASP A 128 5.87 -3.75 14.91
CA ASP A 128 6.44 -3.35 16.22
C ASP A 128 6.01 -1.94 16.67
N GLN A 129 4.95 -1.40 16.09
CA GLN A 129 4.45 -0.08 16.48
C GLN A 129 4.05 -0.02 17.96
N GLU A 130 4.20 1.15 18.59
CA GLU A 130 3.91 1.36 20.02
C GLU A 130 2.46 1.03 20.43
N ASN A 131 1.51 1.23 19.51
CA ASN A 131 0.09 0.98 19.74
C ASN A 131 -0.45 0.06 18.64
N PRO A 132 -0.09 -1.22 18.64
CA PRO A 132 -0.60 -2.16 17.64
C PRO A 132 -2.10 -2.36 17.84
N GLY A 133 -2.83 -2.44 16.73
CA GLY A 133 -4.23 -2.83 16.73
C GLY A 133 -4.39 -4.36 16.85
N GLU A 134 -5.51 -4.88 16.36
CA GLU A 134 -5.79 -6.32 16.45
C GLU A 134 -4.83 -7.16 15.60
N SER A 135 -4.35 -6.62 14.49
CA SER A 135 -3.34 -7.23 13.64
C SER A 135 -2.76 -6.19 12.67
N ILE A 136 -1.54 -6.40 12.23
CA ILE A 136 -0.88 -5.54 11.25
C ILE A 136 -1.70 -5.37 9.96
N PHE A 137 -2.43 -6.42 9.55
CA PHE A 137 -3.30 -6.35 8.37
C PHE A 137 -4.46 -5.38 8.58
N LYS A 138 -5.15 -5.50 9.73
CA LYS A 138 -6.25 -4.58 10.07
C LYS A 138 -5.77 -3.14 10.25
N ASP A 139 -4.56 -2.96 10.74
CA ASP A 139 -3.97 -1.64 10.91
C ASP A 139 -3.62 -1.00 9.56
N ALA A 140 -3.01 -1.76 8.65
CA ALA A 140 -2.77 -1.31 7.29
C ALA A 140 -4.09 -1.05 6.53
N ASP A 141 -5.12 -1.88 6.74
CA ASP A 141 -6.44 -1.70 6.13
C ASP A 141 -7.14 -0.41 6.62
N LYS A 142 -7.07 -0.11 7.93
CA LYS A 142 -7.57 1.15 8.48
C LYS A 142 -6.86 2.36 7.85
N ALA A 143 -5.53 2.29 7.68
CA ALA A 143 -4.76 3.34 7.04
C ALA A 143 -5.16 3.49 5.55
N LEU A 144 -5.32 2.39 4.83
CA LEU A 144 -5.79 2.38 3.44
C LEU A 144 -7.19 2.99 3.31
N TYR A 145 -8.11 2.60 4.21
CA TYR A 145 -9.46 3.13 4.26
C TYR A 145 -9.47 4.65 4.49
N HIS A 146 -8.61 5.13 5.39
CA HIS A 146 -8.43 6.57 5.61
C HIS A 146 -8.04 7.31 4.33
N VAL A 147 -7.08 6.79 3.55
CA VAL A 147 -6.68 7.38 2.26
C VAL A 147 -7.87 7.41 1.31
N LYS A 148 -8.63 6.32 1.20
CA LYS A 148 -9.79 6.23 0.30
C LYS A 148 -10.89 7.24 0.66
N GLU A 149 -11.13 7.49 1.94
CA GLU A 149 -12.11 8.49 2.39
C GLU A 149 -11.64 9.93 2.22
N ASN A 150 -10.34 10.18 2.21
CA ASN A 150 -9.77 11.52 2.10
C ASN A 150 -9.31 11.88 0.67
N GLY A 151 -9.96 11.34 -0.34
CA GLY A 151 -9.76 11.73 -1.73
C GLY A 151 -8.91 10.79 -2.56
N ARG A 152 -8.44 9.68 -1.99
CA ARG A 152 -7.56 8.68 -2.67
C ARG A 152 -6.19 9.26 -3.04
N ASN A 153 -5.49 8.61 -3.96
CA ASN A 153 -4.20 9.08 -4.50
C ASN A 153 -3.22 9.48 -3.40
N GLY A 154 -2.91 8.55 -2.49
CA GLY A 154 -2.06 8.88 -1.35
C GLY A 154 -1.61 7.68 -0.54
N CYS A 155 -0.91 7.97 0.52
CA CYS A 155 -0.42 6.98 1.47
C CYS A 155 -0.67 7.45 2.91
N ALA A 156 -1.11 6.56 3.76
CA ALA A 156 -1.21 6.79 5.19
C ALA A 156 -0.47 5.70 5.97
N PHE A 157 0.14 6.12 7.08
CA PHE A 157 0.78 5.23 8.04
C PHE A 157 -0.13 5.07 9.25
N TYR A 158 -0.35 3.84 9.66
CA TYR A 158 -1.05 3.57 10.91
C TYR A 158 -0.14 3.92 12.10
N ASN A 159 -0.59 4.83 12.94
CA ASN A 159 0.14 5.28 14.14
C ASN A 159 -0.66 5.00 15.44
N GLY A 160 -1.46 3.92 15.47
CA GLY A 160 -2.38 3.63 16.57
C GLY A 160 -3.74 4.34 16.42
N ALA A 161 -4.62 4.12 17.40
CA ALA A 161 -6.01 4.55 17.33
C ALA A 161 -6.23 6.08 17.31
N SER A 162 -5.20 6.91 17.52
CA SER A 162 -5.34 8.34 17.80
C SER A 162 -4.83 9.27 16.70
N SER A 163 -4.04 8.81 15.73
CA SER A 163 -3.56 9.70 14.65
C SER A 163 -3.12 8.91 13.41
N MET A 164 -3.64 9.26 12.26
CA MET A 164 -3.14 8.82 10.96
C MET A 164 -2.32 9.96 10.34
N GLY A 165 -1.02 9.72 10.10
CA GLY A 165 -0.16 10.68 9.40
C GLY A 165 -0.30 10.53 7.89
N SER A 166 -0.73 11.58 7.18
CA SER A 166 -0.68 11.64 5.72
C SER A 166 0.65 12.23 5.24
N ILE A 167 1.04 11.92 4.00
CA ILE A 167 2.29 12.45 3.39
C ILE A 167 2.30 13.99 3.34
N GLU A 168 1.14 14.63 3.19
CA GLU A 168 1.03 16.10 3.17
C GLU A 168 1.43 16.80 4.48
N GLY A 169 1.33 16.10 5.63
CA GLY A 169 1.74 16.65 6.94
C GLY A 169 3.26 16.80 7.12
N ILE A 170 4.04 16.05 6.36
CA ILE A 170 5.50 15.94 6.55
C ILE A 170 6.26 17.11 5.90
N GLU A 171 5.74 17.69 4.82
CA GLU A 171 6.32 18.89 4.22
C GLU A 171 6.24 20.13 5.14
N LYS A 172 5.27 20.18 6.06
CA LYS A 172 5.17 21.26 7.05
C LYS A 172 6.21 21.14 8.16
N ASP A 173 6.41 19.93 8.67
CA ASP A 173 7.37 19.69 9.77
C ASP A 173 8.84 19.87 9.34
N LEU A 174 9.15 19.71 8.04
CA LEU A 174 10.48 19.97 7.50
C LEU A 174 10.75 21.47 7.30
N LYS A 175 9.72 22.25 6.94
CA LYS A 175 9.87 23.71 6.76
C LYS A 175 10.01 24.46 8.08
N GLU A 176 9.44 23.94 9.18
CA GLU A 176 9.57 24.55 10.50
C GLU A 176 10.94 24.29 11.15
N LYS A 177 11.59 23.16 10.83
CA LYS A 177 12.94 22.84 11.37
C LYS A 177 14.09 23.53 10.65
N ASP A 178 13.90 23.99 9.41
CA ASP A 178 14.93 24.75 8.67
C ASP A 178 14.90 26.26 8.96
N THR A 179 13.86 26.74 9.69
CA THR A 179 13.74 28.14 10.07
C THR A 179 14.29 28.45 11.48
N GLU A 180 14.73 27.45 12.23
CA GLU A 180 15.33 27.60 13.57
C GLU A 180 16.85 27.36 13.60
N LYS A 181 17.56 27.61 12.50
CA LYS A 181 19.03 27.62 12.49
C LYS A 181 19.58 28.96 11.99
#